data_9edc581388b1f9b704898b19297e3b14
#
_entry.id   9edc581388b1f9b704898b19297e3b14
#
_cell.length_a   1.000
_cell.length_b   1.000
_cell.length_c   1.000
_cell.angle_alpha   90.00
_cell.angle_beta   90.00
_cell.angle_gamma   90.00
#
_symmetry.space_group_name_H-M   'P 1'
#
loop_
_entity.id
_entity.type
_entity.pdbx_description
1 polymer ?
#
loop_
_entity_poly.entity_id
_entity_poly.type
_entity_poly.pdbx_seq_one_letter_code
_entity_poly.pdbx_strand_id
1 'polypeptide(L)'
;MRVRLLASSVTIALLAAGGASPPTQAAPPTQAAPPSHATLSSQAKPSSIDRLIARMSLPEKVGQLFATYVYGGSATAPSAADATANRQAYGVDTGAEVVAKYHLGGVIYFTWSHNLDSPRQIATLSNGLQASAAANGPQIPLLISTDQEHGIVQRLPAPATLFPGNMALGAGRSLVDAYTAARITGRELRAVGIQQAWAPTADVNVNPANPVIGVRSFGSDPLLVSAMTAAQVVGFQTGAGVSVAAKHFPGHGDTRDDSHTALPVIHHTRDEWQRLDAPPFRAAIAAGIDTIMTAHIVVPSLDASGDPATLSAPILTGLLRERLGFRGVVVTDSLAMAGVRQKYGDDRVPVLALKAGADLLLMPPNLDLAVNSVLAAVASGELTEARIDQSVRRILTVKQRRGVLDGVPPVDPATAEQVVGQPAHLAELREITDRTVTAVRNDAKLLPLPKTDRSVLVAGWNSSAFDNVGTLAAGLAARGNRTTTLPTGLPNDAKIAEAVAAAQANDLTIVLTQKAFDTEVTDPNARQQKLVHALAATGRPVVVVAVRDAYDVGHFDDVPTQLVTFGYLKASMEALTRVLVGEVAPRGKLPVSVPDPADPATVRYPYGHGLTWRLPR
;
A
#
# COMPACT_ATOMS: atom_id res chain seq x y z
N MET A 1 27.95 28.09 -19.51
CA MET A 1 28.47 27.80 -18.20
C MET A 1 28.21 26.31 -17.91
N ARG A 2 29.26 25.48 -17.94
CA ARG A 2 29.14 24.01 -17.85
C ARG A 2 29.10 23.60 -16.37
N VAL A 3 27.99 23.04 -15.90
CA VAL A 3 27.88 22.44 -14.57
C VAL A 3 28.26 20.97 -14.68
N ARG A 4 29.30 20.57 -13.95
CA ARG A 4 29.74 19.17 -13.81
C ARG A 4 28.83 18.43 -12.83
N LEU A 5 28.16 17.38 -13.29
CA LEU A 5 27.53 16.39 -12.44
C LEU A 5 28.60 15.49 -11.82
N LEU A 6 28.65 15.46 -10.49
CA LEU A 6 29.38 14.45 -9.73
C LEU A 6 28.46 13.24 -9.52
N ALA A 7 28.79 12.14 -10.18
CA ALA A 7 28.18 10.83 -9.94
C ALA A 7 28.89 10.16 -8.76
N SER A 8 28.20 9.97 -7.65
CA SER A 8 28.67 9.16 -6.52
C SER A 8 28.28 7.71 -6.77
N SER A 9 29.29 6.90 -7.10
CA SER A 9 29.15 5.44 -7.27
C SER A 9 29.08 4.77 -5.89
N VAL A 10 27.99 4.07 -5.60
CA VAL A 10 27.88 3.18 -4.44
C VAL A 10 28.38 1.80 -4.89
N THR A 11 29.53 1.41 -4.40
CA THR A 11 30.13 0.09 -4.64
C THR A 11 29.63 -0.88 -3.58
N ILE A 12 28.92 -1.92 -4.00
CA ILE A 12 28.53 -3.06 -3.16
C ILE A 12 29.69 -4.05 -3.16
N ALA A 13 30.36 -4.22 -2.02
CA ALA A 13 31.41 -5.21 -1.84
C ALA A 13 30.80 -6.57 -1.46
N LEU A 14 31.00 -7.58 -2.32
CA LEU A 14 30.81 -8.99 -1.96
C LEU A 14 32.06 -9.48 -1.20
N LEU A 15 31.88 -9.93 0.03
CA LEU A 15 32.91 -10.65 0.80
C LEU A 15 32.82 -12.15 0.49
N ALA A 16 33.86 -12.67 -0.16
CA ALA A 16 34.07 -14.10 -0.33
C ALA A 16 34.79 -14.67 0.91
N ALA A 17 34.34 -15.82 1.39
CA ALA A 17 34.93 -16.54 2.51
C ALA A 17 36.22 -17.24 2.09
N GLY A 18 37.31 -16.93 2.75
CA GLY A 18 38.59 -17.62 2.65
C GLY A 18 38.90 -18.43 3.91
N GLY A 19 39.38 -19.65 3.73
CA GLY A 19 39.56 -20.66 4.76
C GLY A 19 40.61 -20.34 5.84
N ALA A 20 40.38 -20.86 7.03
CA ALA A 20 41.23 -20.73 8.20
C ALA A 20 42.14 -21.94 8.36
N SER A 21 43.43 -21.70 8.63
CA SER A 21 44.42 -22.68 9.15
C SER A 21 44.47 -22.59 10.69
N PRO A 22 44.83 -23.68 11.41
CA PRO A 22 44.73 -23.74 12.87
C PRO A 22 45.87 -23.03 13.60
N PRO A 23 45.63 -22.51 14.82
CA PRO A 23 46.66 -21.78 15.56
C PRO A 23 47.49 -22.71 16.47
N THR A 24 48.78 -22.36 16.57
CA THR A 24 49.80 -22.91 17.49
C THR A 24 49.54 -22.40 18.93
N GLN A 25 49.67 -23.29 19.91
CA GLN A 25 49.56 -22.98 21.34
C GLN A 25 50.75 -22.15 21.85
N ALA A 26 50.48 -21.08 22.56
CA ALA A 26 51.45 -20.33 23.37
C ALA A 26 51.01 -20.33 24.85
N ALA A 27 51.97 -20.41 25.77
CA ALA A 27 51.83 -20.55 27.22
C ALA A 27 51.25 -19.32 27.90
N PRO A 28 50.65 -19.44 29.12
CA PRO A 28 49.89 -18.38 29.76
C PRO A 28 50.81 -17.35 30.47
N PRO A 29 50.45 -16.07 30.40
CA PRO A 29 51.10 -15.04 31.24
C PRO A 29 50.40 -14.89 32.59
N THR A 30 51.22 -14.56 33.56
CA THR A 30 50.94 -14.28 34.98
C THR A 30 49.86 -13.23 35.20
N GLN A 31 48.91 -13.50 36.14
CA GLN A 31 47.87 -12.61 36.57
C GLN A 31 48.43 -11.35 37.27
N ALA A 32 48.11 -10.19 36.68
CA ALA A 32 48.16 -8.89 37.42
C ALA A 32 46.74 -8.55 37.91
N ALA A 33 46.66 -8.03 39.14
CA ALA A 33 45.39 -7.65 39.77
C ALA A 33 44.66 -6.55 38.98
N PRO A 34 43.32 -6.58 38.88
CA PRO A 34 42.58 -5.59 38.13
C PRO A 34 42.57 -4.23 38.85
N PRO A 35 42.69 -3.11 38.10
CA PRO A 35 42.47 -1.79 38.68
C PRO A 35 40.97 -1.61 39.02
N SER A 36 40.70 -1.03 40.18
CA SER A 36 39.34 -0.68 40.59
C SER A 36 38.74 0.33 39.60
N HIS A 37 37.81 -0.11 38.79
CA HIS A 37 36.99 0.76 37.96
C HIS A 37 36.03 1.55 38.85
N ALA A 38 36.36 2.77 39.16
CA ALA A 38 35.38 3.77 39.56
C ALA A 38 34.43 3.99 38.36
N THR A 39 33.23 3.47 38.47
CA THR A 39 32.13 3.72 37.53
C THR A 39 31.74 5.19 37.60
N LEU A 40 32.37 6.02 36.77
CA LEU A 40 31.82 7.32 36.41
C LEU A 40 30.63 7.05 35.51
N SER A 41 29.44 6.95 36.09
CA SER A 41 28.19 7.05 35.31
C SER A 41 28.11 8.50 34.82
N SER A 42 28.65 8.76 33.62
CA SER A 42 28.32 9.98 32.92
C SER A 42 26.85 9.89 32.55
N GLN A 43 25.97 10.49 33.34
CA GLN A 43 24.58 10.68 32.94
C GLN A 43 24.60 11.55 31.68
N ALA A 44 24.40 10.92 30.53
CA ALA A 44 24.22 11.64 29.26
C ALA A 44 23.09 12.66 29.44
N LYS A 45 23.30 13.91 29.01
CA LYS A 45 22.25 14.94 29.09
C LYS A 45 20.99 14.44 28.36
N PRO A 46 19.79 14.58 28.96
CA PRO A 46 18.55 14.17 28.33
C PRO A 46 18.40 14.75 26.92
N SER A 47 17.95 13.94 25.95
CA SER A 47 17.67 14.41 24.59
C SER A 47 16.55 15.47 24.59
N SER A 48 16.39 16.19 23.49
CA SER A 48 15.28 17.16 23.34
C SER A 48 13.92 16.46 23.49
N ILE A 49 13.81 15.25 22.95
CA ILE A 49 12.60 14.40 23.07
C ILE A 49 12.35 13.99 24.53
N ASP A 50 13.38 13.58 25.28
CA ASP A 50 13.22 13.22 26.69
C ASP A 50 12.72 14.39 27.53
N ARG A 51 13.25 15.59 27.29
CA ARG A 51 12.78 16.81 27.97
C ARG A 51 11.35 17.17 27.60
N LEU A 52 10.92 16.88 26.35
CA LEU A 52 9.55 17.10 25.91
C LEU A 52 8.60 16.13 26.62
N ILE A 53 8.91 14.83 26.64
CA ILE A 53 8.12 13.79 27.31
C ILE A 53 7.98 14.09 28.80
N ALA A 54 9.06 14.53 29.48
CA ALA A 54 9.04 14.83 30.89
C ALA A 54 8.12 16.01 31.29
N ARG A 55 7.73 16.87 30.33
CA ARG A 55 6.79 17.98 30.54
C ARG A 55 5.35 17.64 30.23
N MET A 56 5.11 16.51 29.55
CA MET A 56 3.76 16.08 29.17
C MET A 56 3.03 15.43 30.35
N SER A 57 1.78 15.77 30.52
CA SER A 57 0.85 15.03 31.37
C SER A 57 0.53 13.65 30.78
N LEU A 58 0.06 12.72 31.61
CA LEU A 58 -0.32 11.40 31.13
C LEU A 58 -1.40 11.42 30.04
N PRO A 59 -2.47 12.25 30.12
CA PRO A 59 -3.44 12.38 29.02
C PRO A 59 -2.81 12.86 27.71
N GLU A 60 -1.87 13.81 27.74
CA GLU A 60 -1.15 14.28 26.55
C GLU A 60 -0.27 13.17 25.95
N LYS A 61 0.42 12.39 26.77
CA LYS A 61 1.20 11.24 26.34
C LYS A 61 0.32 10.19 25.68
N VAL A 62 -0.82 9.85 26.30
CA VAL A 62 -1.78 8.86 25.78
C VAL A 62 -2.39 9.36 24.46
N GLY A 63 -2.73 10.64 24.34
CA GLY A 63 -3.24 11.23 23.09
C GLY A 63 -2.27 11.06 21.92
N GLN A 64 -0.96 11.16 22.14
CA GLN A 64 0.05 10.94 21.08
C GLN A 64 0.06 9.51 20.57
N LEU A 65 -0.49 8.54 21.28
CA LEU A 65 -0.58 7.14 20.84
C LEU A 65 -1.74 6.88 19.86
N PHE A 66 -2.58 7.86 19.59
CA PHE A 66 -3.75 7.70 18.73
C PHE A 66 -3.65 8.50 17.44
N ALA A 67 -4.04 7.85 16.34
CA ALA A 67 -4.32 8.49 15.06
C ALA A 67 -5.74 8.11 14.62
N THR A 68 -6.58 9.10 14.35
CA THR A 68 -7.96 8.88 13.91
C THR A 68 -8.31 9.84 12.77
N TYR A 69 -9.48 9.66 12.18
CA TYR A 69 -10.03 10.57 11.18
C TYR A 69 -10.86 11.69 11.84
N VAL A 70 -11.13 12.73 11.06
CA VAL A 70 -12.10 13.77 11.38
C VAL A 70 -13.00 13.98 10.17
N TYR A 71 -14.23 14.46 10.37
CA TYR A 71 -15.13 14.76 9.26
C TYR A 71 -14.98 16.21 8.80
N GLY A 72 -15.00 16.41 7.48
CA GLY A 72 -15.06 17.72 6.83
C GLY A 72 -13.78 18.17 6.16
N GLY A 73 -13.94 19.02 5.17
CA GLY A 73 -12.86 19.61 4.37
C GLY A 73 -12.23 20.86 5.00
N SER A 74 -12.67 21.28 6.17
CA SER A 74 -12.14 22.42 6.93
C SER A 74 -11.91 22.03 8.38
N ALA A 75 -10.81 22.47 8.97
CA ALA A 75 -10.46 22.20 10.35
C ALA A 75 -11.42 22.86 11.36
N THR A 76 -11.96 24.04 11.03
CA THR A 76 -12.74 24.89 11.97
C THR A 76 -14.15 25.22 11.48
N ALA A 77 -14.46 24.98 10.19
CA ALA A 77 -15.74 25.30 9.57
C ALA A 77 -16.20 24.16 8.64
N PRO A 78 -16.43 22.94 9.18
CA PRO A 78 -16.97 21.83 8.39
C PRO A 78 -18.42 22.13 7.98
N SER A 79 -18.96 21.33 7.04
CA SER A 79 -20.39 21.38 6.73
C SER A 79 -21.24 21.01 7.97
N ALA A 80 -22.51 21.38 7.98
CA ALA A 80 -23.42 21.02 9.08
C ALA A 80 -23.53 19.49 9.28
N ALA A 81 -23.46 18.72 8.18
CA ALA A 81 -23.46 17.26 8.23
C ALA A 81 -22.17 16.73 8.87
N ASP A 82 -21.01 17.26 8.47
CA ASP A 82 -19.71 16.86 9.02
C ASP A 82 -19.58 17.27 10.51
N ALA A 83 -20.05 18.45 10.87
CA ALA A 83 -20.11 18.87 12.28
C ALA A 83 -20.98 17.91 13.11
N THR A 84 -22.12 17.48 12.58
CA THR A 84 -22.97 16.49 13.23
C THR A 84 -22.24 15.14 13.38
N ALA A 85 -21.54 14.69 12.33
CA ALA A 85 -20.78 13.45 12.38
C ALA A 85 -19.62 13.52 13.39
N ASN A 86 -18.87 14.64 13.45
CA ASN A 86 -17.85 14.87 14.48
C ASN A 86 -18.45 14.85 15.89
N ARG A 87 -19.60 15.52 16.09
CA ARG A 87 -20.29 15.54 17.39
C ARG A 87 -20.73 14.15 17.84
N GLN A 88 -21.22 13.33 16.91
CA GLN A 88 -21.61 11.95 17.21
C GLN A 88 -20.41 11.07 17.54
N ALA A 89 -19.29 11.23 16.83
CA ALA A 89 -18.10 10.41 17.01
C ALA A 89 -17.23 10.88 18.19
N TYR A 90 -17.17 12.19 18.45
CA TYR A 90 -16.15 12.78 19.35
C TYR A 90 -16.73 13.77 20.38
N GLY A 91 -18.00 14.10 20.31
CA GLY A 91 -18.66 15.06 21.22
C GLY A 91 -18.29 16.53 20.96
N VAL A 92 -17.63 16.84 19.83
CA VAL A 92 -17.25 18.19 19.40
C VAL A 92 -17.53 18.36 17.90
N ASP A 93 -17.62 19.61 17.40
CA ASP A 93 -18.15 19.89 16.07
C ASP A 93 -17.09 19.89 14.97
N THR A 94 -15.84 20.20 15.32
CA THR A 94 -14.79 20.48 14.32
C THR A 94 -13.57 19.57 14.49
N GLY A 95 -12.85 19.32 13.40
CA GLY A 95 -11.59 18.57 13.45
C GLY A 95 -10.54 19.23 14.34
N ALA A 96 -10.51 20.57 14.40
CA ALA A 96 -9.61 21.31 15.29
C ALA A 96 -9.91 21.04 16.77
N GLU A 97 -11.19 20.96 17.14
CA GLU A 97 -11.61 20.62 18.51
C GLU A 97 -11.31 19.15 18.85
N VAL A 98 -11.45 18.22 17.89
CA VAL A 98 -11.03 16.82 18.08
C VAL A 98 -9.54 16.73 18.41
N VAL A 99 -8.70 17.42 17.63
CA VAL A 99 -7.24 17.47 17.88
C VAL A 99 -6.93 18.04 19.25
N ALA A 100 -7.58 19.14 19.64
CA ALA A 100 -7.38 19.80 20.93
C ALA A 100 -7.87 18.92 22.10
N LYS A 101 -9.04 18.29 21.97
CA LYS A 101 -9.66 17.47 23.03
C LYS A 101 -8.79 16.26 23.40
N TYR A 102 -8.23 15.57 22.39
CA TYR A 102 -7.54 14.31 22.61
C TYR A 102 -6.01 14.41 22.53
N HIS A 103 -5.43 15.56 22.20
CA HIS A 103 -3.98 15.76 22.02
C HIS A 103 -3.39 14.73 21.02
N LEU A 104 -4.07 14.51 19.89
CA LEU A 104 -3.79 13.44 18.95
C LEU A 104 -2.34 13.41 18.46
N GLY A 105 -1.79 12.19 18.31
CA GLY A 105 -0.52 11.96 17.64
C GLY A 105 -0.57 12.13 16.13
N GLY A 106 -1.73 11.83 15.50
CA GLY A 106 -1.94 11.95 14.07
C GLY A 106 -3.40 12.02 13.65
N VAL A 107 -3.61 12.42 12.39
CA VAL A 107 -4.93 12.36 11.72
C VAL A 107 -4.77 11.63 10.39
N ILE A 108 -5.69 10.72 10.08
CA ILE A 108 -5.74 10.03 8.79
C ILE A 108 -6.88 10.59 7.94
N TYR A 109 -6.60 10.85 6.66
CA TYR A 109 -7.57 11.40 5.71
C TYR A 109 -8.19 10.33 4.84
N PHE A 110 -9.52 10.46 4.62
CA PHE A 110 -10.29 9.63 3.71
C PHE A 110 -11.21 10.47 2.82
N THR A 111 -11.59 9.90 1.68
CA THR A 111 -12.58 10.50 0.78
C THR A 111 -13.97 10.51 1.43
N TRP A 112 -14.36 9.42 2.09
CA TRP A 112 -15.67 9.27 2.74
C TRP A 112 -15.85 10.17 3.98
N SER A 113 -14.78 10.69 4.57
CA SER A 113 -14.83 11.69 5.65
C SER A 113 -14.69 13.13 5.13
N HIS A 114 -14.77 13.32 3.81
CA HIS A 114 -14.74 14.60 3.11
C HIS A 114 -13.46 15.42 3.33
N ASN A 115 -12.33 14.74 3.57
CA ASN A 115 -11.04 15.40 3.76
C ASN A 115 -10.28 15.68 2.46
N LEU A 116 -10.66 15.01 1.35
CA LEU A 116 -9.84 14.87 0.15
C LEU A 116 -10.66 15.30 -1.10
N ASP A 117 -10.83 16.60 -1.29
CA ASP A 117 -11.57 17.18 -2.42
C ASP A 117 -10.63 17.73 -3.50
N SER A 118 -9.68 18.59 -3.14
CA SER A 118 -8.73 19.18 -4.05
C SER A 118 -7.39 19.46 -3.35
N PRO A 119 -6.27 19.59 -4.08
CA PRO A 119 -4.98 19.90 -3.48
C PRO A 119 -4.99 21.14 -2.59
N ARG A 120 -5.69 22.20 -3.02
CA ARG A 120 -5.88 23.45 -2.27
C ARG A 120 -6.64 23.22 -0.96
N GLN A 121 -7.75 22.50 -1.04
CA GLN A 121 -8.59 22.22 0.13
C GLN A 121 -7.80 21.35 1.13
N ILE A 122 -7.12 20.28 0.69
CA ILE A 122 -6.34 19.38 1.56
C ILE A 122 -5.21 20.16 2.26
N ALA A 123 -4.50 21.01 1.55
CA ALA A 123 -3.45 21.87 2.12
C ALA A 123 -4.00 22.81 3.19
N THR A 124 -5.17 23.41 2.94
CA THR A 124 -5.84 24.30 3.88
C THR A 124 -6.30 23.55 5.15
N LEU A 125 -6.90 22.37 4.99
CA LEU A 125 -7.29 21.49 6.11
C LEU A 125 -6.06 21.09 6.94
N SER A 126 -4.99 20.66 6.29
CA SER A 126 -3.74 20.25 6.95
C SER A 126 -3.17 21.40 7.79
N ASN A 127 -3.10 22.62 7.24
CA ASN A 127 -2.64 23.80 7.96
C ASN A 127 -3.52 24.11 9.18
N GLY A 128 -4.84 24.02 9.04
CA GLY A 128 -5.77 24.30 10.13
C GLY A 128 -5.66 23.28 11.29
N LEU A 129 -5.52 21.99 10.98
CA LEU A 129 -5.31 20.95 11.99
C LEU A 129 -3.95 21.09 12.68
N GLN A 130 -2.88 21.40 11.94
CA GLN A 130 -1.57 21.67 12.51
C GLN A 130 -1.59 22.91 13.42
N ALA A 131 -2.30 23.97 13.05
CA ALA A 131 -2.48 25.16 13.87
C ALA A 131 -3.19 24.81 15.19
N SER A 132 -4.21 23.94 15.18
CA SER A 132 -4.85 23.47 16.40
C SER A 132 -3.89 22.69 17.29
N ALA A 133 -3.09 21.78 16.72
CA ALA A 133 -2.10 21.02 17.49
C ALA A 133 -1.02 21.94 18.11
N ALA A 134 -0.60 22.99 17.41
CA ALA A 134 0.38 23.95 17.88
C ALA A 134 -0.16 24.88 18.98
N ALA A 135 -1.47 25.11 19.02
CA ALA A 135 -2.11 26.01 19.99
C ALA A 135 -2.56 25.31 21.27
N ASN A 136 -2.65 23.97 21.29
CA ASN A 136 -3.27 23.22 22.39
C ASN A 136 -2.35 22.12 22.94
N GLY A 137 -2.51 21.81 24.23
CA GLY A 137 -1.82 20.71 24.92
C GLY A 137 -0.29 20.80 24.81
N PRO A 138 0.37 19.68 24.46
CA PRO A 138 1.84 19.61 24.43
C PRO A 138 2.48 20.36 23.27
N GLN A 139 1.69 20.99 22.41
CA GLN A 139 2.14 21.73 21.21
C GLN A 139 2.99 20.87 20.25
N ILE A 140 2.62 19.60 20.13
CA ILE A 140 3.30 18.65 19.24
C ILE A 140 2.54 18.56 17.92
N PRO A 141 3.18 18.86 16.77
CA PRO A 141 2.53 18.75 15.46
C PRO A 141 2.02 17.34 15.15
N LEU A 142 0.94 17.27 14.39
CA LEU A 142 0.33 16.01 13.98
C LEU A 142 1.17 15.26 12.93
N LEU A 143 1.12 13.94 12.94
CA LEU A 143 1.49 13.12 11.81
C LEU A 143 0.24 12.92 10.93
N ILE A 144 0.03 13.81 9.95
CA ILE A 144 -1.11 13.71 9.03
C ILE A 144 -0.81 12.62 7.99
N SER A 145 -1.77 11.73 7.76
CA SER A 145 -1.56 10.49 7.01
C SER A 145 -2.71 10.17 6.06
N THR A 146 -2.46 9.27 5.11
CA THR A 146 -3.48 8.65 4.26
C THR A 146 -2.98 7.33 3.68
N ASP A 147 -3.91 6.49 3.16
CA ASP A 147 -3.56 5.32 2.35
C ASP A 147 -3.33 5.73 0.90
N GLN A 148 -2.10 5.74 0.45
CA GLN A 148 -1.76 6.03 -0.93
C GLN A 148 -0.85 4.92 -1.48
N GLU A 149 -1.45 3.73 -1.69
CA GLU A 149 -0.79 2.55 -2.25
C GLU A 149 -0.73 2.58 -3.78
N HIS A 150 -1.62 3.37 -4.39
CA HIS A 150 -1.98 3.37 -5.81
C HIS A 150 -2.79 2.15 -6.26
N GLY A 151 -3.08 2.07 -7.57
CA GLY A 151 -3.97 1.03 -8.07
C GLY A 151 -5.37 1.14 -7.47
N ILE A 152 -5.79 0.11 -6.73
CA ILE A 152 -7.15 0.06 -6.14
C ILE A 152 -7.25 0.77 -4.77
N VAL A 153 -6.13 1.14 -4.15
CA VAL A 153 -6.08 1.85 -2.86
C VAL A 153 -5.36 3.18 -3.04
N GLN A 154 -6.13 4.20 -3.34
CA GLN A 154 -5.67 5.58 -3.53
C GLN A 154 -6.67 6.55 -2.95
N ARG A 155 -6.19 7.68 -2.45
CA ARG A 155 -7.02 8.67 -1.76
C ARG A 155 -6.91 10.06 -2.36
N LEU A 156 -5.72 10.46 -2.85
CA LEU A 156 -5.59 11.77 -3.48
C LEU A 156 -6.47 11.85 -4.73
N PRO A 157 -7.28 12.92 -4.87
CA PRO A 157 -8.12 13.12 -6.05
C PRO A 157 -7.30 13.59 -7.25
N ALA A 158 -7.91 13.60 -8.44
CA ALA A 158 -7.37 14.32 -9.58
C ALA A 158 -7.08 15.78 -9.18
N PRO A 159 -5.97 16.38 -9.68
CA PRO A 159 -5.10 15.91 -10.77
C PRO A 159 -3.90 15.04 -10.30
N ALA A 160 -3.92 14.47 -9.09
CA ALA A 160 -2.80 13.71 -8.55
C ALA A 160 -2.27 12.63 -9.54
N THR A 161 -0.98 12.35 -9.43
CA THR A 161 -0.30 11.34 -10.25
C THR A 161 -0.64 9.95 -9.74
N LEU A 162 -1.60 9.29 -10.37
CA LEU A 162 -2.15 8.00 -9.94
C LEU A 162 -1.47 6.84 -10.65
N PHE A 163 -0.46 6.25 -10.02
CA PHE A 163 0.28 5.10 -10.56
C PHE A 163 -0.57 3.82 -10.62
N PRO A 164 -0.21 2.83 -11.48
CA PRO A 164 -1.06 1.66 -11.73
C PRO A 164 -1.17 0.68 -10.55
N GLY A 165 -0.36 0.84 -9.51
CA GLY A 165 -0.34 -0.01 -8.32
C GLY A 165 0.85 -0.97 -8.26
N ASN A 166 0.99 -1.65 -7.10
CA ASN A 166 2.19 -2.41 -6.81
C ASN A 166 2.37 -3.64 -7.71
N MET A 167 1.30 -4.38 -8.04
CA MET A 167 1.44 -5.55 -8.90
C MET A 167 1.83 -5.17 -10.33
N ALA A 168 1.37 -4.02 -10.82
CA ALA A 168 1.82 -3.47 -12.09
C ALA A 168 3.32 -3.11 -12.03
N LEU A 169 3.78 -2.43 -10.96
CA LEU A 169 5.20 -2.14 -10.75
C LEU A 169 6.03 -3.44 -10.66
N GLY A 170 5.49 -4.47 -9.98
CA GLY A 170 6.07 -5.80 -9.92
C GLY A 170 6.20 -6.46 -11.30
N ALA A 171 5.21 -6.27 -12.17
CA ALA A 171 5.27 -6.71 -13.56
C ALA A 171 6.35 -5.96 -14.37
N GLY A 172 6.52 -4.67 -14.12
CA GLY A 172 7.58 -3.86 -14.73
C GLY A 172 8.99 -4.22 -14.28
N ARG A 173 9.15 -4.84 -13.09
CA ARG A 173 10.42 -5.32 -12.51
C ARG A 173 11.53 -4.26 -12.42
N SER A 174 11.17 -2.99 -12.36
CA SER A 174 12.11 -1.87 -12.30
C SER A 174 12.13 -1.24 -10.91
N LEU A 175 13.24 -1.38 -10.19
CA LEU A 175 13.43 -0.74 -8.89
C LEU A 175 13.48 0.79 -9.02
N VAL A 176 13.97 1.30 -10.15
CA VAL A 176 13.99 2.73 -10.45
C VAL A 176 12.56 3.26 -10.58
N ASP A 177 11.66 2.49 -11.21
CA ASP A 177 10.26 2.88 -11.38
C ASP A 177 9.53 2.87 -10.03
N ALA A 178 9.76 1.84 -9.19
CA ALA A 178 9.21 1.77 -7.84
C ALA A 178 9.68 2.95 -6.96
N TYR A 179 10.97 3.27 -7.00
CA TYR A 179 11.54 4.44 -6.34
C TYR A 179 10.93 5.75 -6.87
N THR A 180 10.84 5.91 -8.19
CA THR A 180 10.35 7.15 -8.82
C THR A 180 8.87 7.38 -8.53
N ALA A 181 8.04 6.33 -8.62
CA ALA A 181 6.64 6.39 -8.24
C ALA A 181 6.46 6.81 -6.77
N ALA A 182 7.20 6.18 -5.85
CA ALA A 182 7.17 6.53 -4.43
C ALA A 182 7.64 7.96 -4.16
N ARG A 183 8.71 8.41 -4.83
CA ARG A 183 9.23 9.78 -4.69
C ARG A 183 8.23 10.83 -5.18
N ILE A 184 7.59 10.58 -6.31
CA ILE A 184 6.57 11.50 -6.86
C ILE A 184 5.37 11.55 -5.92
N THR A 185 4.85 10.40 -5.52
CA THR A 185 3.73 10.28 -4.56
C THR A 185 4.03 11.03 -3.27
N GLY A 186 5.21 10.79 -2.68
CA GLY A 186 5.61 11.47 -1.45
C GLY A 186 5.72 12.99 -1.62
N ARG A 187 6.19 13.49 -2.77
CA ARG A 187 6.22 14.94 -3.05
C ARG A 187 4.83 15.54 -3.14
N GLU A 188 3.89 14.85 -3.77
CA GLU A 188 2.51 15.32 -3.88
C GLU A 188 1.78 15.28 -2.53
N LEU A 189 1.99 14.21 -1.73
CA LEU A 189 1.49 14.14 -0.36
C LEU A 189 2.03 15.29 0.51
N ARG A 190 3.35 15.52 0.44
CA ARG A 190 3.98 16.60 1.22
C ARG A 190 3.48 17.99 0.81
N ALA A 191 3.22 18.21 -0.47
CA ALA A 191 2.71 19.48 -0.98
C ALA A 191 1.33 19.84 -0.40
N VAL A 192 0.52 18.84 -0.05
CA VAL A 192 -0.78 19.02 0.59
C VAL A 192 -0.75 18.87 2.11
N GLY A 193 0.45 18.81 2.71
CA GLY A 193 0.62 18.75 4.16
C GLY A 193 0.42 17.36 4.77
N ILE A 194 0.56 16.27 3.99
CA ILE A 194 0.54 14.89 4.46
C ILE A 194 1.98 14.38 4.61
N GLN A 195 2.36 13.89 5.81
CA GLN A 195 3.71 13.48 6.14
C GLN A 195 3.88 11.96 6.31
N GLN A 196 2.77 11.19 6.32
CA GLN A 196 2.77 9.74 6.46
C GLN A 196 1.90 9.09 5.38
N ALA A 197 2.45 8.13 4.64
CA ALA A 197 1.66 7.22 3.80
C ALA A 197 1.61 5.83 4.46
N TRP A 198 0.40 5.24 4.54
CA TRP A 198 0.23 3.85 4.95
C TRP A 198 0.47 2.95 3.73
N ALA A 199 1.71 2.88 3.31
CA ALA A 199 2.27 2.14 2.17
C ALA A 199 3.78 1.95 2.44
N PRO A 200 4.44 0.99 1.77
CA PRO A 200 3.93 0.03 0.79
C PRO A 200 3.30 -1.23 1.42
N THR A 201 2.44 -1.93 0.65
CA THR A 201 2.05 -3.29 0.95
C THR A 201 3.24 -4.21 0.71
N ALA A 202 3.75 -4.83 1.77
CA ALA A 202 4.91 -5.73 1.76
C ALA A 202 4.52 -7.22 1.79
N ASP A 203 3.23 -7.51 1.69
CA ASP A 203 2.69 -8.86 1.66
C ASP A 203 3.10 -9.59 0.38
N VAL A 204 3.46 -10.87 0.50
CA VAL A 204 3.79 -11.74 -0.64
C VAL A 204 2.53 -12.51 -1.04
N ASN A 205 1.93 -12.18 -2.19
CA ASN A 205 0.64 -12.73 -2.61
C ASN A 205 0.79 -14.13 -3.21
N VAL A 206 0.86 -15.15 -2.37
CA VAL A 206 1.00 -16.56 -2.80
C VAL A 206 -0.33 -17.24 -3.04
N ASN A 207 -1.43 -16.70 -2.52
CA ASN A 207 -2.77 -17.26 -2.66
C ASN A 207 -3.59 -16.47 -3.70
N PRO A 208 -3.94 -17.08 -4.86
CA PRO A 208 -4.80 -16.44 -5.85
C PRO A 208 -6.18 -16.03 -5.30
N ALA A 209 -6.71 -16.80 -4.35
CA ALA A 209 -8.01 -16.55 -3.73
C ALA A 209 -7.98 -15.47 -2.63
N ASN A 210 -6.83 -14.80 -2.39
CA ASN A 210 -6.74 -13.75 -1.40
C ASN A 210 -7.68 -12.58 -1.73
N PRO A 211 -8.71 -12.29 -0.90
CA PRO A 211 -9.71 -11.28 -1.24
C PRO A 211 -9.22 -9.85 -0.99
N VAL A 212 -8.18 -9.66 -0.14
CA VAL A 212 -7.75 -8.37 0.40
C VAL A 212 -6.49 -7.85 -0.24
N ILE A 213 -5.49 -8.69 -0.44
CA ILE A 213 -4.16 -8.29 -0.93
C ILE A 213 -4.14 -8.26 -2.46
N GLY A 214 -4.16 -9.40 -3.14
CA GLY A 214 -4.20 -9.44 -4.61
C GLY A 214 -3.21 -8.44 -5.24
N VAL A 215 -3.73 -7.58 -6.12
CA VAL A 215 -2.93 -6.57 -6.84
C VAL A 215 -2.30 -5.47 -5.98
N ARG A 216 -2.61 -5.40 -4.68
CA ARG A 216 -1.93 -4.50 -3.74
C ARG A 216 -0.50 -4.95 -3.44
N SER A 217 -0.19 -6.26 -3.58
CA SER A 217 1.17 -6.81 -3.51
C SER A 217 1.96 -6.56 -4.79
N PHE A 218 3.28 -6.56 -4.70
CA PHE A 218 4.17 -6.55 -5.89
C PHE A 218 4.20 -7.90 -6.63
N GLY A 219 3.75 -8.99 -6.00
CA GLY A 219 3.71 -10.32 -6.59
C GLY A 219 3.85 -11.46 -5.58
N SER A 220 4.14 -12.65 -6.07
CA SER A 220 4.27 -13.87 -5.26
C SER A 220 5.72 -14.29 -4.97
N ASP A 221 6.70 -13.58 -5.49
CA ASP A 221 8.12 -13.86 -5.25
C ASP A 221 8.66 -12.98 -4.11
N PRO A 222 9.14 -13.56 -2.99
CA PRO A 222 9.60 -12.81 -1.83
C PRO A 222 10.78 -11.86 -2.13
N LEU A 223 11.64 -12.21 -3.10
CA LEU A 223 12.79 -11.37 -3.46
C LEU A 223 12.34 -10.15 -4.25
N LEU A 224 11.41 -10.32 -5.21
CA LEU A 224 10.81 -9.21 -5.94
C LEU A 224 10.10 -8.26 -4.98
N VAL A 225 9.22 -8.79 -4.10
CA VAL A 225 8.48 -7.98 -3.13
C VAL A 225 9.44 -7.24 -2.19
N SER A 226 10.51 -7.90 -1.73
CA SER A 226 11.54 -7.28 -0.87
C SER A 226 12.23 -6.10 -1.57
N ALA A 227 12.69 -6.30 -2.80
CA ALA A 227 13.42 -5.29 -3.54
C ALA A 227 12.54 -4.07 -3.88
N MET A 228 11.28 -4.32 -4.32
CA MET A 228 10.31 -3.27 -4.62
C MET A 228 9.89 -2.49 -3.36
N THR A 229 9.65 -3.19 -2.24
CA THR A 229 9.36 -2.57 -0.94
C THR A 229 10.49 -1.65 -0.50
N ALA A 230 11.73 -2.13 -0.53
CA ALA A 230 12.90 -1.31 -0.17
C ALA A 230 13.06 -0.08 -1.07
N ALA A 231 12.85 -0.23 -2.39
CA ALA A 231 12.91 0.88 -3.34
C ALA A 231 11.84 1.95 -3.04
N GLN A 232 10.61 1.54 -2.71
CA GLN A 232 9.56 2.48 -2.33
C GLN A 232 9.86 3.16 -0.99
N VAL A 233 10.35 2.43 0.03
CA VAL A 233 10.77 3.03 1.31
C VAL A 233 11.77 4.15 1.08
N VAL A 234 12.81 3.91 0.27
CA VAL A 234 13.83 4.93 -0.06
C VAL A 234 13.21 6.09 -0.85
N GLY A 235 12.33 5.79 -1.82
CA GLY A 235 11.65 6.81 -2.63
C GLY A 235 10.82 7.78 -1.80
N PHE A 236 10.00 7.27 -0.89
CA PHE A 236 9.19 8.09 0.01
C PHE A 236 10.05 8.81 1.05
N GLN A 237 10.88 8.07 1.79
CA GLN A 237 11.55 8.62 2.96
C GLN A 237 12.73 9.50 2.61
N THR A 238 13.63 9.05 1.74
CA THR A 238 14.81 9.80 1.32
C THR A 238 14.51 10.71 0.14
N GLY A 239 13.71 10.24 -0.83
CA GLY A 239 13.40 10.98 -2.05
C GLY A 239 12.38 12.11 -1.87
N ALA A 240 11.47 12.00 -0.87
CA ALA A 240 10.40 12.98 -0.64
C ALA A 240 10.26 13.46 0.80
N GLY A 241 10.90 12.81 1.78
CA GLY A 241 10.81 13.19 3.20
C GLY A 241 9.49 12.79 3.88
N VAL A 242 8.75 11.83 3.31
CA VAL A 242 7.48 11.32 3.84
C VAL A 242 7.72 9.99 4.56
N SER A 243 7.18 9.83 5.77
CA SER A 243 7.20 8.57 6.50
C SER A 243 6.30 7.53 5.84
N VAL A 244 6.65 6.25 5.94
CA VAL A 244 5.88 5.14 5.37
C VAL A 244 5.80 3.96 6.30
N ALA A 245 4.79 3.10 6.07
CA ALA A 245 4.58 1.86 6.81
C ALA A 245 4.56 0.64 5.88
N ALA A 246 5.51 -0.27 6.05
CA ALA A 246 5.39 -1.60 5.44
C ALA A 246 4.28 -2.38 6.13
N LYS A 247 3.38 -2.98 5.34
CA LYS A 247 2.19 -3.65 5.85
C LYS A 247 1.87 -4.92 5.04
N HIS A 248 1.24 -5.91 5.66
CA HIS A 248 0.67 -5.99 7.02
C HIS A 248 1.44 -7.08 7.80
N PHE A 249 2.25 -6.68 8.80
CA PHE A 249 3.10 -7.62 9.54
C PHE A 249 2.25 -8.59 10.40
N PRO A 250 2.52 -9.91 10.41
CA PRO A 250 3.71 -10.61 9.91
C PRO A 250 3.65 -11.08 8.45
N GLY A 251 2.64 -10.72 7.66
CA GLY A 251 2.41 -11.07 6.26
C GLY A 251 0.98 -11.56 6.05
N HIS A 252 0.23 -10.92 5.15
CA HIS A 252 -1.21 -11.15 4.90
C HIS A 252 -1.47 -11.81 3.52
N GLY A 253 -0.40 -12.27 2.84
CA GLY A 253 -0.47 -12.67 1.43
C GLY A 253 -1.10 -14.03 1.15
N ASP A 254 -1.36 -14.86 2.19
CA ASP A 254 -1.95 -16.21 2.06
C ASP A 254 -3.30 -16.36 2.81
N THR A 255 -4.02 -15.27 3.05
CA THR A 255 -5.35 -15.38 3.67
C THR A 255 -6.43 -15.71 2.65
N ARG A 256 -7.47 -16.47 3.09
CA ARG A 256 -8.71 -16.70 2.33
C ARG A 256 -9.87 -15.84 2.80
N ASP A 257 -9.77 -15.31 4.03
CA ASP A 257 -10.77 -14.44 4.62
C ASP A 257 -10.30 -13.00 4.63
N ASP A 258 -11.27 -12.08 4.64
CA ASP A 258 -11.03 -10.64 4.74
C ASP A 258 -10.96 -10.21 6.21
N SER A 259 -9.82 -9.67 6.64
CA SER A 259 -9.60 -9.17 8.00
C SER A 259 -10.50 -7.98 8.38
N HIS A 260 -11.14 -7.32 7.41
CA HIS A 260 -12.16 -6.31 7.69
C HIS A 260 -13.46 -6.90 8.28
N THR A 261 -13.77 -8.16 7.97
CA THR A 261 -15.03 -8.82 8.33
C THR A 261 -14.86 -10.05 9.21
N ALA A 262 -13.69 -10.69 9.20
CA ALA A 262 -13.38 -11.91 9.94
C ALA A 262 -11.98 -11.86 10.56
N LEU A 263 -11.59 -12.90 11.30
CA LEU A 263 -10.24 -13.08 11.80
C LEU A 263 -9.53 -14.20 11.01
N PRO A 264 -8.74 -13.86 9.97
CA PRO A 264 -8.07 -14.83 9.12
C PRO A 264 -6.98 -15.60 9.86
N VAL A 265 -6.76 -16.84 9.44
CA VAL A 265 -5.69 -17.71 9.96
C VAL A 265 -4.74 -18.08 8.83
N ILE A 266 -3.44 -17.89 9.05
CA ILE A 266 -2.37 -18.36 8.15
C ILE A 266 -1.64 -19.53 8.80
N HIS A 267 -1.61 -20.66 8.09
CA HIS A 267 -1.03 -21.91 8.59
C HIS A 267 0.45 -22.11 8.20
N HIS A 268 1.14 -21.06 7.77
CA HIS A 268 2.57 -21.15 7.50
C HIS A 268 3.31 -21.65 8.75
N THR A 269 4.20 -22.60 8.56
CA THR A 269 5.20 -22.96 9.57
C THR A 269 6.14 -21.78 9.80
N ARG A 270 6.89 -21.80 10.91
CA ARG A 270 7.90 -20.76 11.17
C ARG A 270 8.96 -20.67 10.06
N ASP A 271 9.31 -21.80 9.43
CA ASP A 271 10.29 -21.84 8.34
C ASP A 271 9.70 -21.30 7.03
N GLU A 272 8.44 -21.57 6.73
CA GLU A 272 7.73 -20.97 5.61
C GLU A 272 7.61 -19.45 5.79
N TRP A 273 7.17 -19.01 6.97
CA TRP A 273 7.15 -17.59 7.30
C TRP A 273 8.51 -16.91 7.08
N GLN A 274 9.63 -17.57 7.49
CA GLN A 274 10.97 -17.01 7.30
C GLN A 274 11.38 -16.88 5.85
N ARG A 275 10.88 -17.77 4.97
CA ARG A 275 11.19 -17.78 3.53
C ARG A 275 10.23 -16.93 2.70
N LEU A 276 8.96 -16.87 3.08
CA LEU A 276 7.91 -16.20 2.30
C LEU A 276 7.60 -14.79 2.82
N ASP A 277 7.18 -14.68 4.08
CA ASP A 277 6.59 -13.44 4.58
C ASP A 277 7.60 -12.48 5.19
N ALA A 278 8.63 -12.98 5.87
CA ALA A 278 9.62 -12.16 6.57
C ALA A 278 10.56 -11.35 5.66
N PRO A 279 10.97 -11.81 4.46
CA PRO A 279 11.98 -11.12 3.66
C PRO A 279 11.64 -9.68 3.31
N PRO A 280 10.41 -9.30 2.87
CA PRO A 280 10.06 -7.91 2.58
C PRO A 280 10.17 -6.99 3.80
N PHE A 281 9.78 -7.45 5.00
CA PHE A 281 9.90 -6.67 6.23
C PHE A 281 11.38 -6.50 6.63
N ARG A 282 12.21 -7.53 6.46
CA ARG A 282 13.67 -7.40 6.66
C ARG A 282 14.26 -6.36 5.72
N ALA A 283 13.86 -6.38 4.45
CA ALA A 283 14.32 -5.42 3.46
C ALA A 283 13.86 -3.99 3.78
N ALA A 284 12.61 -3.81 4.23
CA ALA A 284 12.09 -2.53 4.69
C ALA A 284 12.88 -2.00 5.91
N ILE A 285 13.15 -2.86 6.91
CA ILE A 285 13.96 -2.51 8.09
C ILE A 285 15.38 -2.11 7.69
N ALA A 286 16.02 -2.87 6.80
CA ALA A 286 17.35 -2.57 6.28
C ALA A 286 17.38 -1.24 5.48
N ALA A 287 16.28 -0.90 4.79
CA ALA A 287 16.11 0.39 4.11
C ALA A 287 15.80 1.56 5.07
N GLY A 288 15.73 1.31 6.38
CA GLY A 288 15.51 2.33 7.40
C GLY A 288 14.07 2.81 7.53
N ILE A 289 13.10 1.92 7.35
CA ILE A 289 11.68 2.27 7.43
C ILE A 289 11.29 2.83 8.80
N ASP A 290 10.47 3.86 8.81
CA ASP A 290 10.01 4.53 10.04
C ASP A 290 8.94 3.74 10.79
N THR A 291 7.98 3.15 10.05
CA THR A 291 6.84 2.46 10.68
C THR A 291 6.59 1.09 10.04
N ILE A 292 6.07 0.16 10.83
CA ILE A 292 5.54 -1.13 10.38
C ILE A 292 4.11 -1.25 10.91
N MET A 293 3.16 -1.55 10.01
CA MET A 293 1.75 -1.77 10.36
C MET A 293 1.48 -3.24 10.58
N THR A 294 0.77 -3.55 11.68
CA THR A 294 0.40 -4.93 12.05
C THR A 294 -0.82 -5.40 11.27
N ALA A 295 -0.99 -6.72 11.15
CA ALA A 295 -2.18 -7.34 10.59
C ALA A 295 -3.10 -7.90 11.70
N HIS A 296 -4.42 -7.89 11.47
CA HIS A 296 -5.39 -8.58 12.30
C HIS A 296 -5.57 -10.03 11.80
N ILE A 297 -4.51 -10.83 11.92
CA ILE A 297 -4.45 -12.23 11.47
C ILE A 297 -3.84 -13.11 12.54
N VAL A 298 -4.26 -14.37 12.61
CA VAL A 298 -3.69 -15.40 13.49
C VAL A 298 -2.67 -16.22 12.73
N VAL A 299 -1.49 -16.41 13.31
CA VAL A 299 -0.44 -17.29 12.78
C VAL A 299 0.00 -18.26 13.91
N PRO A 300 -0.64 -19.44 14.03
CA PRO A 300 -0.45 -20.34 15.17
C PRO A 300 0.99 -20.82 15.39
N SER A 301 1.78 -20.92 14.32
CA SER A 301 3.20 -21.29 14.39
C SER A 301 4.09 -20.20 15.00
N LEU A 302 3.64 -18.95 15.01
CA LEU A 302 4.34 -17.81 15.59
C LEU A 302 3.85 -17.50 17.00
N ASP A 303 2.54 -17.64 17.23
CA ASP A 303 1.90 -17.51 18.54
C ASP A 303 0.71 -18.48 18.64
N ALA A 304 0.80 -19.44 19.57
CA ALA A 304 -0.22 -20.47 19.78
C ALA A 304 -1.44 -19.98 20.60
N SER A 305 -1.47 -18.71 21.06
CA SER A 305 -2.58 -18.16 21.86
C SER A 305 -3.90 -18.03 21.08
N GLY A 306 -3.82 -18.00 19.74
CA GLY A 306 -4.94 -17.68 18.87
C GLY A 306 -5.29 -16.19 18.89
N ASP A 307 -4.41 -15.33 19.37
CA ASP A 307 -4.56 -13.88 19.28
C ASP A 307 -4.12 -13.37 17.89
N PRO A 308 -4.79 -12.32 17.37
CA PRO A 308 -4.30 -11.68 16.17
C PRO A 308 -2.93 -11.05 16.42
N ALA A 309 -2.09 -11.00 15.39
CA ALA A 309 -0.72 -10.49 15.49
C ALA A 309 -0.64 -9.11 16.16
N THR A 310 -1.63 -8.25 15.93
CA THR A 310 -1.74 -6.94 16.58
C THR A 310 -1.77 -7.01 18.11
N LEU A 311 -2.27 -8.09 18.70
CA LEU A 311 -2.39 -8.29 20.16
C LEU A 311 -1.38 -9.29 20.71
N SER A 312 -0.46 -9.79 19.87
CA SER A 312 0.51 -10.84 20.20
C SER A 312 1.87 -10.26 20.59
N ALA A 313 2.24 -10.34 21.85
CA ALA A 313 3.58 -9.99 22.32
C ALA A 313 4.69 -10.87 21.71
N PRO A 314 4.51 -12.22 21.55
CA PRO A 314 5.48 -13.05 20.82
C PRO A 314 5.76 -12.53 19.40
N ILE A 315 4.75 -12.01 18.69
CA ILE A 315 4.89 -11.51 17.31
C ILE A 315 5.47 -10.09 17.30
N LEU A 316 4.88 -9.13 18.05
CA LEU A 316 5.31 -7.73 17.96
C LEU A 316 6.59 -7.46 18.74
N THR A 317 6.70 -7.95 19.95
CA THR A 317 7.91 -7.76 20.77
C THR A 317 8.97 -8.79 20.42
N GLY A 318 8.67 -10.08 20.55
CA GLY A 318 9.66 -11.15 20.36
C GLY A 318 10.17 -11.24 18.92
N LEU A 319 9.26 -11.23 17.93
CA LEU A 319 9.67 -11.44 16.54
C LEU A 319 10.09 -10.13 15.86
N LEU A 320 9.24 -9.10 15.86
CA LEU A 320 9.53 -7.85 15.14
C LEU A 320 10.61 -7.01 15.82
N ARG A 321 10.49 -6.80 17.14
CA ARG A 321 11.45 -5.95 17.86
C ARG A 321 12.78 -6.64 18.14
N GLU A 322 12.73 -7.83 18.76
CA GLU A 322 13.93 -8.49 19.25
C GLU A 322 14.65 -9.25 18.13
N ARG A 323 13.95 -10.10 17.38
CA ARG A 323 14.57 -10.94 16.36
C ARG A 323 14.88 -10.20 15.06
N LEU A 324 13.93 -9.36 14.54
CA LEU A 324 14.15 -8.59 13.32
C LEU A 324 14.83 -7.24 13.59
N GLY A 325 14.95 -6.82 14.85
CA GLY A 325 15.66 -5.62 15.26
C GLY A 325 14.96 -4.30 14.92
N PHE A 326 13.65 -4.30 14.67
CA PHE A 326 12.93 -3.07 14.33
C PHE A 326 12.86 -2.10 15.52
N ARG A 327 13.27 -0.85 15.31
CA ARG A 327 13.34 0.21 16.32
C ARG A 327 12.36 1.37 16.08
N GLY A 328 11.68 1.39 14.94
CA GLY A 328 10.70 2.42 14.58
C GLY A 328 9.34 2.24 15.27
N VAL A 329 8.32 2.92 14.76
CA VAL A 329 6.94 2.86 15.28
C VAL A 329 6.23 1.62 14.77
N VAL A 330 5.64 0.83 15.65
CA VAL A 330 4.67 -0.21 15.31
C VAL A 330 3.28 0.41 15.39
N VAL A 331 2.60 0.50 14.25
CA VAL A 331 1.22 0.99 14.18
C VAL A 331 0.27 -0.20 13.97
N THR A 332 -0.90 -0.16 14.59
CA THR A 332 -1.94 -1.15 14.32
C THR A 332 -2.56 -0.90 12.94
N ASP A 333 -3.10 -1.91 12.29
CA ASP A 333 -4.17 -1.67 11.32
C ASP A 333 -5.38 -1.08 12.03
N SER A 334 -6.41 -0.66 11.27
CA SER A 334 -7.59 -0.01 11.84
C SER A 334 -8.21 -0.85 12.94
N LEU A 335 -8.29 -0.32 14.15
CA LEU A 335 -8.93 -0.99 15.28
C LEU A 335 -10.46 -1.07 15.14
N ALA A 336 -11.05 -0.42 14.11
CA ALA A 336 -12.46 -0.57 13.77
C ALA A 336 -12.76 -1.88 13.02
N MET A 337 -11.75 -2.61 12.53
CA MET A 337 -11.91 -3.87 11.79
C MET A 337 -12.41 -5.01 12.69
N ALA A 338 -13.33 -5.84 12.16
CA ALA A 338 -13.94 -6.92 12.94
C ALA A 338 -12.92 -7.97 13.43
N GLY A 339 -11.88 -8.26 12.65
CA GLY A 339 -10.86 -9.25 12.96
C GLY A 339 -10.12 -9.04 14.30
N VAL A 340 -10.07 -7.81 14.82
CA VAL A 340 -9.41 -7.53 16.11
C VAL A 340 -10.39 -7.34 17.26
N ARG A 341 -11.65 -6.96 16.98
CA ARG A 341 -12.63 -6.55 17.99
C ARG A 341 -13.40 -7.71 18.60
N GLN A 342 -13.67 -8.76 17.82
CA GLN A 342 -14.63 -9.82 18.18
C GLN A 342 -14.25 -10.58 19.45
N LYS A 343 -12.96 -10.77 19.71
CA LYS A 343 -12.50 -11.58 20.85
C LYS A 343 -12.50 -10.82 22.19
N TYR A 344 -12.13 -9.52 22.19
CA TYR A 344 -11.84 -8.79 23.42
C TYR A 344 -12.68 -7.51 23.65
N GLY A 345 -13.32 -7.00 22.63
CA GLY A 345 -14.08 -5.73 22.71
C GLY A 345 -13.20 -4.48 22.61
N ASP A 346 -13.86 -3.35 22.40
CA ASP A 346 -13.24 -2.08 22.02
C ASP A 346 -12.49 -1.39 23.17
N ASP A 347 -12.81 -1.72 24.42
CA ASP A 347 -12.14 -1.25 25.63
C ASP A 347 -10.82 -1.96 25.87
N ARG A 348 -10.75 -3.26 25.56
CA ARG A 348 -9.56 -4.07 25.81
C ARG A 348 -8.51 -4.03 24.71
N VAL A 349 -8.96 -3.94 23.46
CA VAL A 349 -8.06 -3.99 22.28
C VAL A 349 -6.95 -2.95 22.33
N PRO A 350 -7.19 -1.66 22.64
CA PRO A 350 -6.12 -0.67 22.75
C PRO A 350 -5.05 -1.01 23.79
N VAL A 351 -5.48 -1.50 24.95
CA VAL A 351 -4.60 -1.88 26.06
C VAL A 351 -3.75 -3.10 25.67
N LEU A 352 -4.37 -4.13 25.10
CA LEU A 352 -3.69 -5.35 24.68
C LEU A 352 -2.69 -5.09 23.54
N ALA A 353 -3.04 -4.23 22.56
CA ALA A 353 -2.11 -3.84 21.50
C ALA A 353 -0.86 -3.13 22.04
N LEU A 354 -1.01 -2.21 23.01
CA LEU A 354 0.12 -1.57 23.68
C LEU A 354 0.96 -2.58 24.49
N LYS A 355 0.32 -3.53 25.19
CA LYS A 355 1.02 -4.61 25.90
C LYS A 355 1.80 -5.51 24.96
N ALA A 356 1.25 -5.81 23.78
CA ALA A 356 1.91 -6.59 22.74
C ALA A 356 3.14 -5.89 22.13
N GLY A 357 3.20 -4.58 22.14
CA GLY A 357 4.34 -3.82 21.61
C GLY A 357 4.00 -2.80 20.52
N ALA A 358 2.72 -2.57 20.21
CA ALA A 358 2.27 -1.48 19.35
C ALA A 358 2.55 -0.12 20.02
N ASP A 359 2.81 0.91 19.21
CA ASP A 359 3.10 2.26 19.66
C ASP A 359 2.01 3.26 19.25
N LEU A 360 1.45 3.09 18.05
CA LEU A 360 0.41 3.97 17.49
C LEU A 360 -0.85 3.15 17.21
N LEU A 361 -1.97 3.59 17.73
CA LEU A 361 -3.28 2.96 17.64
C LEU A 361 -4.11 3.67 16.58
N LEU A 362 -4.40 2.99 15.47
CA LEU A 362 -5.09 3.59 14.33
C LEU A 362 -6.59 3.35 14.40
N MET A 363 -7.37 4.43 14.31
CA MET A 363 -8.83 4.42 14.13
C MET A 363 -9.58 3.50 15.10
N PRO A 364 -9.47 3.68 16.44
CA PRO A 364 -10.38 2.97 17.33
C PRO A 364 -11.83 3.38 17.04
N PRO A 365 -12.79 2.44 17.10
CA PRO A 365 -14.19 2.74 16.76
C PRO A 365 -14.86 3.71 17.73
N ASN A 366 -14.37 3.80 18.96
CA ASN A 366 -14.76 4.79 19.96
C ASN A 366 -13.51 5.34 20.63
N LEU A 367 -13.15 6.56 20.27
CA LEU A 367 -11.91 7.19 20.75
C LEU A 367 -11.96 7.52 22.25
N ASP A 368 -13.10 8.01 22.78
CA ASP A 368 -13.28 8.27 24.22
C ASP A 368 -13.05 6.99 25.03
N LEU A 369 -13.68 5.89 24.63
CA LEU A 369 -13.51 4.59 25.28
C LEU A 369 -12.06 4.14 25.23
N ALA A 370 -11.41 4.20 24.06
CA ALA A 370 -10.05 3.76 23.87
C ALA A 370 -9.04 4.55 24.72
N VAL A 371 -9.14 5.87 24.72
CA VAL A 371 -8.28 6.76 25.53
C VAL A 371 -8.48 6.48 27.03
N ASN A 372 -9.74 6.43 27.49
CA ASN A 372 -10.06 6.18 28.88
C ASN A 372 -9.62 4.79 29.34
N SER A 373 -9.71 3.76 28.50
CA SER A 373 -9.24 2.41 28.81
C SER A 373 -7.72 2.37 28.99
N VAL A 374 -6.95 3.09 28.17
CA VAL A 374 -5.48 3.18 28.33
C VAL A 374 -5.13 3.94 29.61
N LEU A 375 -5.81 5.06 29.91
CA LEU A 375 -5.60 5.81 31.15
C LEU A 375 -5.91 4.95 32.38
N ALA A 376 -7.03 4.20 32.37
CA ALA A 376 -7.41 3.30 33.44
C ALA A 376 -6.41 2.15 33.63
N ALA A 377 -5.87 1.60 32.52
CA ALA A 377 -4.84 0.56 32.57
C ALA A 377 -3.52 1.07 33.17
N VAL A 378 -3.16 2.34 32.96
CA VAL A 378 -2.01 2.96 33.64
C VAL A 378 -2.31 3.19 35.12
N ALA A 379 -3.50 3.69 35.46
CA ALA A 379 -3.89 3.94 36.85
C ALA A 379 -3.95 2.66 37.69
N SER A 380 -4.35 1.52 37.07
CA SER A 380 -4.38 0.21 37.73
C SER A 380 -3.01 -0.50 37.79
N GLY A 381 -1.99 0.02 37.10
CA GLY A 381 -0.68 -0.63 36.96
C GLY A 381 -0.63 -1.76 35.91
N GLU A 382 -1.70 -1.99 35.14
CA GLU A 382 -1.69 -2.96 34.02
C GLU A 382 -0.77 -2.53 32.90
N LEU A 383 -0.67 -1.21 32.63
CA LEU A 383 0.34 -0.58 31.81
C LEU A 383 1.21 0.32 32.69
N THR A 384 2.50 0.41 32.42
CA THR A 384 3.36 1.37 33.10
C THR A 384 3.46 2.68 32.32
N GLU A 385 3.59 3.82 32.98
CA GLU A 385 3.85 5.09 32.30
C GLU A 385 5.14 5.02 31.47
N ALA A 386 6.16 4.29 31.93
CA ALA A 386 7.39 4.04 31.18
C ALA A 386 7.13 3.33 29.84
N ARG A 387 6.11 2.44 29.75
CA ARG A 387 5.69 1.82 28.49
C ARG A 387 5.06 2.85 27.55
N ILE A 388 4.25 3.77 28.09
CA ILE A 388 3.67 4.89 27.34
C ILE A 388 4.79 5.81 26.81
N ASP A 389 5.72 6.23 27.69
CA ASP A 389 6.87 7.07 27.33
C ASP A 389 7.73 6.45 26.22
N GLN A 390 7.88 5.13 26.22
CA GLN A 390 8.61 4.41 25.19
C GLN A 390 7.93 4.55 23.81
N SER A 391 6.62 4.46 23.74
CA SER A 391 5.85 4.65 22.50
C SER A 391 5.90 6.11 22.03
N VAL A 392 5.65 7.05 22.94
CA VAL A 392 5.75 8.49 22.65
C VAL A 392 7.12 8.83 22.09
N ARG A 393 8.20 8.33 22.71
CA ARG A 393 9.57 8.56 22.24
C ARG A 393 9.76 8.08 20.79
N ARG A 394 9.25 6.91 20.41
CA ARG A 394 9.35 6.39 19.03
C ARG A 394 8.58 7.27 18.05
N ILE A 395 7.36 7.66 18.42
CA ILE A 395 6.51 8.55 17.59
C ILE A 395 7.19 9.91 17.40
N LEU A 396 7.69 10.53 18.47
CA LEU A 396 8.41 11.80 18.40
C LEU A 396 9.71 11.69 17.60
N THR A 397 10.40 10.54 17.67
CA THR A 397 11.60 10.30 16.87
C THR A 397 11.27 10.27 15.36
N VAL A 398 10.17 9.64 14.96
CA VAL A 398 9.70 9.67 13.57
C VAL A 398 9.33 11.10 13.17
N LYS A 399 8.55 11.82 13.99
CA LYS A 399 8.21 13.23 13.76
C LYS A 399 9.47 14.09 13.57
N GLN A 400 10.50 13.91 14.41
CA GLN A 400 11.76 14.63 14.31
C GLN A 400 12.52 14.31 13.01
N ARG A 401 12.66 13.02 12.67
CA ARG A 401 13.33 12.59 11.43
C ARG A 401 12.68 13.15 10.16
N ARG A 402 11.38 13.38 10.20
CA ARG A 402 10.60 13.91 9.06
C ARG A 402 10.46 15.43 9.10
N GLY A 403 11.14 16.10 10.06
CA GLY A 403 11.07 17.55 10.22
C GLY A 403 9.69 18.05 10.66
N VAL A 404 8.90 17.18 11.29
CA VAL A 404 7.56 17.52 11.80
C VAL A 404 7.65 18.11 13.20
N LEU A 405 8.55 17.60 14.05
CA LEU A 405 8.61 17.96 15.47
C LEU A 405 9.06 19.40 15.71
N ASP A 406 9.90 19.95 14.84
CA ASP A 406 10.41 21.33 14.95
C ASP A 406 9.39 22.39 14.47
N GLY A 407 8.15 21.96 14.20
CA GLY A 407 7.07 22.75 13.61
C GLY A 407 6.96 22.50 12.11
N VAL A 408 5.74 22.26 11.65
CA VAL A 408 5.44 22.12 10.22
C VAL A 408 5.11 23.51 9.68
N PRO A 409 5.94 24.11 8.82
CA PRO A 409 5.55 25.33 8.14
C PRO A 409 4.23 25.13 7.40
N PRO A 410 3.29 26.08 7.41
CA PRO A 410 2.10 25.99 6.60
C PRO A 410 2.46 25.75 5.14
N VAL A 411 1.82 24.75 4.53
CA VAL A 411 1.97 24.53 3.08
C VAL A 411 1.15 25.57 2.32
N ASP A 412 1.72 26.12 1.26
CA ASP A 412 0.99 27.07 0.42
C ASP A 412 -0.02 26.32 -0.47
N PRO A 413 -1.33 26.58 -0.33
CA PRO A 413 -2.36 25.93 -1.14
C PRO A 413 -2.21 26.16 -2.66
N ALA A 414 -1.64 27.31 -3.08
CA ALA A 414 -1.39 27.57 -4.49
C ALA A 414 -0.22 26.73 -5.03
N THR A 415 0.82 26.56 -4.23
CA THR A 415 1.94 25.64 -4.54
C THR A 415 1.46 24.19 -4.60
N ALA A 416 0.56 23.77 -3.70
CA ALA A 416 -0.02 22.42 -3.73
C ALA A 416 -0.70 22.12 -5.08
N GLU A 417 -1.48 23.05 -5.62
CA GLU A 417 -2.11 22.90 -6.94
C GLU A 417 -1.10 22.82 -8.10
N GLN A 418 0.06 23.45 -7.97
CA GLN A 418 1.11 23.40 -9.00
C GLN A 418 1.93 22.11 -8.96
N VAL A 419 2.13 21.54 -7.77
CA VAL A 419 2.96 20.35 -7.56
C VAL A 419 2.20 19.06 -7.85
N VAL A 420 0.93 18.99 -7.40
CA VAL A 420 0.10 17.81 -7.57
C VAL A 420 -0.30 17.63 -9.02
N GLY A 421 0.10 16.52 -9.64
CA GLY A 421 -0.20 16.22 -11.03
C GLY A 421 0.55 17.09 -12.05
N GLN A 422 1.69 17.67 -11.68
CA GLN A 422 2.47 18.49 -12.61
C GLN A 422 2.91 17.69 -13.84
N PRO A 423 3.11 18.34 -15.01
CA PRO A 423 3.40 17.65 -16.27
C PRO A 423 4.58 16.68 -16.21
N ALA A 424 5.63 17.02 -15.47
CA ALA A 424 6.78 16.13 -15.31
C ALA A 424 6.43 14.82 -14.56
N HIS A 425 5.55 14.88 -13.56
CA HIS A 425 5.07 13.70 -12.84
C HIS A 425 4.19 12.82 -13.74
N LEU A 426 3.32 13.44 -14.57
CA LEU A 426 2.47 12.72 -15.52
C LEU A 426 3.28 12.07 -16.65
N ALA A 427 4.40 12.68 -17.07
CA ALA A 427 5.31 12.07 -18.04
C ALA A 427 5.95 10.78 -17.47
N GLU A 428 6.46 10.82 -16.24
CA GLU A 428 7.00 9.63 -15.54
C GLU A 428 5.92 8.56 -15.34
N LEU A 429 4.70 8.95 -14.95
CA LEU A 429 3.56 8.04 -14.85
C LEU A 429 3.34 7.28 -16.15
N ARG A 430 3.32 7.98 -17.28
CA ARG A 430 3.15 7.39 -18.61
C ARG A 430 4.23 6.35 -18.90
N GLU A 431 5.49 6.75 -18.75
CA GLU A 431 6.64 5.87 -19.05
C GLU A 431 6.68 4.64 -18.15
N ILE A 432 6.42 4.81 -16.85
CA ILE A 432 6.37 3.72 -15.88
C ILE A 432 5.25 2.76 -16.25
N THR A 433 4.04 3.28 -16.51
CA THR A 433 2.88 2.44 -16.82
C THR A 433 3.04 1.67 -18.14
N ASP A 434 3.67 2.28 -19.15
CA ASP A 434 3.97 1.61 -20.42
C ASP A 434 4.81 0.34 -20.25
N ARG A 435 5.70 0.31 -19.24
CA ARG A 435 6.54 -0.86 -18.94
C ARG A 435 5.81 -1.98 -18.19
N THR A 436 4.60 -1.75 -17.69
CA THR A 436 3.88 -2.73 -16.86
C THR A 436 2.94 -3.63 -17.64
N VAL A 437 2.46 -3.19 -18.81
CA VAL A 437 1.52 -3.99 -19.64
C VAL A 437 2.18 -5.29 -20.04
N THR A 438 1.50 -6.40 -19.72
CA THR A 438 2.00 -7.76 -19.92
C THR A 438 1.18 -8.46 -21.00
N ALA A 439 1.82 -8.83 -22.10
CA ALA A 439 1.23 -9.72 -23.10
C ALA A 439 1.50 -11.17 -22.69
N VAL A 440 0.44 -11.93 -22.43
CA VAL A 440 0.53 -13.31 -21.97
C VAL A 440 0.49 -14.27 -23.14
N ARG A 441 -0.36 -13.99 -24.13
CA ARG A 441 -0.56 -14.84 -25.31
C ARG A 441 -0.82 -13.99 -26.56
N ASN A 442 -0.28 -14.38 -27.69
CA ASN A 442 -0.53 -13.76 -29.01
C ASN A 442 -0.32 -14.76 -30.14
N ASP A 443 -0.89 -15.98 -30.01
CA ASP A 443 -0.72 -17.08 -30.97
C ASP A 443 -1.32 -16.73 -32.34
N ALA A 444 -2.39 -15.96 -32.34
CA ALA A 444 -3.01 -15.44 -33.55
C ALA A 444 -2.17 -14.37 -34.28
N LYS A 445 -1.05 -13.92 -33.67
CA LYS A 445 -0.22 -12.82 -34.18
C LYS A 445 -1.03 -11.56 -34.51
N LEU A 446 -2.10 -11.32 -33.74
CA LEU A 446 -3.02 -10.21 -33.92
C LEU A 446 -2.39 -8.89 -33.50
N LEU A 447 -1.50 -8.91 -32.52
CA LEU A 447 -0.85 -7.72 -31.98
C LEU A 447 0.61 -7.60 -32.45
N PRO A 448 1.09 -6.37 -32.72
CA PRO A 448 0.34 -5.10 -32.64
C PRO A 448 -0.70 -4.99 -33.74
N LEU A 449 -1.80 -4.25 -33.48
CA LEU A 449 -2.84 -4.01 -34.46
C LEU A 449 -2.26 -3.24 -35.65
N PRO A 450 -2.57 -3.64 -36.90
CA PRO A 450 -2.13 -2.90 -38.07
C PRO A 450 -2.81 -1.51 -38.12
N LYS A 451 -2.11 -0.53 -38.70
CA LYS A 451 -2.63 0.84 -38.91
C LYS A 451 -3.65 0.84 -40.07
N THR A 452 -4.84 0.31 -39.80
CA THR A 452 -5.94 0.28 -40.76
C THR A 452 -7.20 0.79 -40.09
N ASP A 453 -8.10 1.39 -40.88
CA ASP A 453 -9.46 1.70 -40.44
C ASP A 453 -10.21 0.41 -40.07
N ARG A 454 -10.34 0.12 -38.81
CA ARG A 454 -10.92 -1.12 -38.28
C ARG A 454 -12.07 -0.77 -37.35
N SER A 455 -13.16 -1.51 -37.42
CA SER A 455 -14.23 -1.42 -36.43
C SER A 455 -13.87 -2.29 -35.20
N VAL A 456 -13.87 -1.69 -34.03
CA VAL A 456 -13.46 -2.33 -32.79
C VAL A 456 -14.55 -2.20 -31.74
N LEU A 457 -15.08 -3.33 -31.30
CA LEU A 457 -15.90 -3.39 -30.10
C LEU A 457 -15.01 -3.41 -28.87
N VAL A 458 -15.19 -2.46 -27.94
CA VAL A 458 -14.62 -2.50 -26.60
C VAL A 458 -15.75 -2.84 -25.62
N ALA A 459 -15.69 -4.01 -25.02
CA ALA A 459 -16.75 -4.54 -24.17
C ALA A 459 -16.20 -5.06 -22.82
N GLY A 460 -17.09 -5.46 -21.94
CA GLY A 460 -16.74 -6.16 -20.72
C GLY A 460 -16.91 -5.33 -19.44
N TRP A 461 -16.15 -5.71 -18.43
CA TRP A 461 -16.21 -5.07 -17.13
C TRP A 461 -15.83 -3.59 -17.20
N ASN A 462 -16.60 -2.74 -16.51
CA ASN A 462 -16.36 -1.31 -16.40
C ASN A 462 -16.49 -0.87 -14.94
N SER A 463 -15.56 -0.06 -14.46
CA SER A 463 -15.60 0.44 -13.10
C SER A 463 -16.71 1.48 -12.91
N SER A 464 -17.35 1.49 -11.74
CA SER A 464 -18.30 2.55 -11.38
C SER A 464 -17.62 3.88 -11.08
N ALA A 465 -16.33 3.84 -10.71
CA ALA A 465 -15.56 5.03 -10.36
C ALA A 465 -14.74 5.59 -11.53
N PHE A 466 -14.54 4.82 -12.60
CA PHE A 466 -13.73 5.22 -13.75
C PHE A 466 -14.17 4.47 -15.01
N ASP A 467 -14.46 5.20 -16.09
CA ASP A 467 -14.85 4.60 -17.39
C ASP A 467 -13.63 4.06 -18.14
N ASN A 468 -13.25 2.83 -17.81
CA ASN A 468 -12.13 2.13 -18.45
C ASN A 468 -12.47 1.65 -19.87
N VAL A 469 -13.70 1.24 -20.14
CA VAL A 469 -14.18 0.85 -21.49
C VAL A 469 -14.16 2.05 -22.43
N GLY A 470 -14.76 3.17 -22.03
CA GLY A 470 -14.77 4.39 -22.83
C GLY A 470 -13.39 4.99 -23.03
N THR A 471 -12.52 4.96 -21.99
CA THR A 471 -11.14 5.45 -22.09
C THR A 471 -10.32 4.66 -23.11
N LEU A 472 -10.41 3.33 -23.10
CA LEU A 472 -9.74 2.48 -24.08
C LEU A 472 -10.28 2.74 -25.50
N ALA A 473 -11.61 2.81 -25.65
CA ALA A 473 -12.25 3.08 -26.92
C ALA A 473 -11.82 4.44 -27.50
N ALA A 474 -11.84 5.50 -26.69
CA ALA A 474 -11.38 6.82 -27.09
C ALA A 474 -9.91 6.83 -27.52
N GLY A 475 -9.05 6.10 -26.78
CA GLY A 475 -7.64 5.93 -27.13
C GLY A 475 -7.42 5.26 -28.50
N LEU A 476 -8.22 4.24 -28.82
CA LEU A 476 -8.19 3.56 -30.12
C LEU A 476 -8.76 4.44 -31.24
N ALA A 477 -9.85 5.17 -30.95
CA ALA A 477 -10.46 6.09 -31.91
C ALA A 477 -9.50 7.23 -32.31
N ALA A 478 -8.77 7.78 -31.36
CA ALA A 478 -7.74 8.79 -31.61
C ALA A 478 -6.60 8.28 -32.52
N ARG A 479 -6.54 6.97 -32.78
CA ARG A 479 -5.54 6.30 -33.65
C ARG A 479 -6.16 5.70 -34.93
N GLY A 480 -7.35 6.20 -35.31
CA GLY A 480 -8.00 5.90 -36.59
C GLY A 480 -8.86 4.63 -36.59
N ASN A 481 -9.21 4.06 -35.44
CA ASN A 481 -10.17 2.97 -35.38
C ASN A 481 -11.61 3.52 -35.20
N ARG A 482 -12.60 2.85 -35.77
CA ARG A 482 -14.01 3.07 -35.44
C ARG A 482 -14.36 2.25 -34.22
N THR A 483 -14.76 2.86 -33.12
CA THR A 483 -15.00 2.16 -31.87
C THR A 483 -16.48 2.12 -31.49
N THR A 484 -16.92 0.97 -31.01
CA THR A 484 -18.20 0.77 -30.33
C THR A 484 -17.92 0.35 -28.87
N THR A 485 -18.64 0.92 -27.92
CA THR A 485 -18.50 0.57 -26.51
C THR A 485 -19.68 -0.21 -25.99
N LEU A 486 -19.43 -1.26 -25.18
CA LEU A 486 -20.47 -2.04 -24.54
C LEU A 486 -20.03 -2.43 -23.11
N PRO A 487 -20.16 -1.53 -22.12
CA PRO A 487 -19.96 -1.90 -20.72
C PRO A 487 -20.98 -2.96 -20.30
N THR A 488 -20.51 -4.08 -19.73
CA THR A 488 -21.40 -5.20 -19.37
C THR A 488 -21.52 -5.40 -17.85
N GLY A 489 -20.52 -4.97 -17.07
CA GLY A 489 -20.43 -5.35 -15.66
C GLY A 489 -20.38 -6.88 -15.49
N LEU A 490 -21.26 -7.42 -14.66
CA LEU A 490 -21.56 -8.85 -14.56
C LEU A 490 -22.78 -9.16 -15.47
N PRO A 491 -22.58 -9.62 -16.72
CA PRO A 491 -23.64 -9.69 -17.70
C PRO A 491 -24.64 -10.83 -17.43
N ASN A 492 -25.92 -10.59 -17.70
CA ASN A 492 -26.90 -11.65 -17.86
C ASN A 492 -26.92 -12.18 -19.31
N ASP A 493 -27.70 -13.23 -19.57
CA ASP A 493 -27.74 -13.88 -20.90
C ASP A 493 -28.17 -12.91 -22.01
N ALA A 494 -29.11 -12.00 -21.74
CA ALA A 494 -29.55 -10.98 -22.71
C ALA A 494 -28.38 -10.01 -23.05
N LYS A 495 -27.60 -9.61 -22.06
CA LYS A 495 -26.43 -8.74 -22.26
C LYS A 495 -25.30 -9.49 -23.00
N ILE A 496 -25.14 -10.78 -22.77
CA ILE A 496 -24.21 -11.63 -23.53
C ILE A 496 -24.66 -11.71 -25.00
N ALA A 497 -25.94 -11.94 -25.25
CA ALA A 497 -26.47 -11.97 -26.63
C ALA A 497 -26.29 -10.62 -27.36
N GLU A 498 -26.50 -9.50 -26.68
CA GLU A 498 -26.21 -8.15 -27.19
C GLU A 498 -24.74 -8.01 -27.57
N ALA A 499 -23.83 -8.47 -26.69
CA ALA A 499 -22.39 -8.41 -26.93
C ALA A 499 -21.96 -9.28 -28.12
N VAL A 500 -22.55 -10.47 -28.27
CA VAL A 500 -22.33 -11.35 -29.43
C VAL A 500 -22.78 -10.69 -30.75
N ALA A 501 -23.97 -10.07 -30.77
CA ALA A 501 -24.45 -9.34 -31.93
C ALA A 501 -23.54 -8.16 -32.29
N ALA A 502 -23.10 -7.42 -31.28
CA ALA A 502 -22.15 -6.33 -31.47
C ALA A 502 -20.77 -6.81 -31.97
N ALA A 503 -20.28 -7.95 -31.48
CA ALA A 503 -19.03 -8.55 -31.95
C ALA A 503 -19.10 -8.98 -33.42
N GLN A 504 -20.22 -9.54 -33.86
CA GLN A 504 -20.45 -9.92 -35.27
C GLN A 504 -20.44 -8.70 -36.20
N ALA A 505 -20.85 -7.53 -35.73
CA ALA A 505 -20.87 -6.27 -36.47
C ALA A 505 -19.51 -5.54 -36.50
N ASN A 506 -18.48 -6.03 -35.77
CA ASN A 506 -17.16 -5.43 -35.68
C ASN A 506 -16.07 -6.38 -36.19
N ASP A 507 -14.94 -5.82 -36.64
CA ASP A 507 -13.76 -6.58 -37.11
C ASP A 507 -12.95 -7.20 -35.99
N LEU A 508 -13.03 -6.60 -34.79
CA LEU A 508 -12.28 -7.00 -33.60
C LEU A 508 -13.10 -6.71 -32.36
N THR A 509 -13.03 -7.60 -31.38
CA THR A 509 -13.54 -7.37 -30.03
C THR A 509 -12.38 -7.32 -29.03
N ILE A 510 -12.33 -6.28 -28.18
CA ILE A 510 -11.46 -6.22 -27.01
C ILE A 510 -12.39 -6.31 -25.80
N VAL A 511 -12.24 -7.37 -25.01
CA VAL A 511 -13.08 -7.61 -23.82
C VAL A 511 -12.26 -7.48 -22.56
N LEU A 512 -12.73 -6.64 -21.63
CA LEU A 512 -12.09 -6.37 -20.34
C LEU A 512 -12.71 -7.26 -19.28
N THR A 513 -11.87 -7.94 -18.47
CA THR A 513 -12.31 -8.78 -17.34
C THR A 513 -11.70 -8.31 -16.02
N GLN A 514 -12.42 -8.54 -14.92
CA GLN A 514 -11.99 -8.17 -13.58
C GLN A 514 -12.41 -9.25 -12.58
N LYS A 515 -11.44 -9.99 -12.03
CA LYS A 515 -11.69 -11.13 -11.13
C LYS A 515 -12.67 -12.16 -11.72
N ALA A 516 -12.63 -12.39 -13.02
CA ALA A 516 -13.46 -13.41 -13.68
C ALA A 516 -13.13 -14.83 -13.19
N PHE A 517 -11.93 -15.04 -12.62
CA PHE A 517 -11.51 -16.30 -11.99
C PHE A 517 -12.24 -16.59 -10.65
N ASP A 518 -12.69 -15.55 -9.96
CA ASP A 518 -13.32 -15.64 -8.64
C ASP A 518 -14.84 -15.86 -8.78
N THR A 519 -15.20 -17.10 -9.07
CA THR A 519 -16.60 -17.51 -9.33
C THR A 519 -17.40 -17.75 -8.06
N GLU A 520 -16.78 -17.70 -6.88
CA GLU A 520 -17.46 -17.87 -5.61
C GLU A 520 -18.02 -16.54 -5.08
N VAL A 521 -17.25 -15.46 -5.20
CA VAL A 521 -17.58 -14.17 -4.58
C VAL A 521 -17.80 -13.06 -5.61
N THR A 522 -16.82 -12.81 -6.48
CA THR A 522 -16.82 -11.61 -7.34
C THR A 522 -17.62 -11.82 -8.62
N ASP A 523 -17.54 -12.98 -9.26
CA ASP A 523 -18.25 -13.33 -10.50
C ASP A 523 -19.11 -14.60 -10.33
N PRO A 524 -20.11 -14.59 -9.45
CA PRO A 524 -20.95 -15.76 -9.22
C PRO A 524 -21.62 -16.20 -10.53
N ASN A 525 -21.60 -17.51 -10.78
CA ASN A 525 -22.04 -18.15 -12.03
C ASN A 525 -21.13 -17.93 -13.23
N ALA A 526 -19.89 -17.46 -13.04
CA ALA A 526 -18.90 -17.28 -14.11
C ALA A 526 -19.41 -16.42 -15.29
N ARG A 527 -20.10 -15.33 -15.01
CA ARG A 527 -20.78 -14.50 -16.03
C ARG A 527 -19.81 -13.84 -16.99
N GLN A 528 -18.67 -13.35 -16.49
CA GLN A 528 -17.63 -12.78 -17.34
C GLN A 528 -16.96 -13.87 -18.19
N GLN A 529 -16.76 -15.08 -17.64
CA GLN A 529 -16.23 -16.21 -18.41
C GLN A 529 -17.20 -16.60 -19.54
N LYS A 530 -18.51 -16.73 -19.25
CA LYS A 530 -19.55 -16.99 -20.27
C LYS A 530 -19.56 -15.93 -21.38
N LEU A 531 -19.41 -14.67 -21.04
CA LEU A 531 -19.29 -13.58 -22.02
C LEU A 531 -18.08 -13.79 -22.93
N VAL A 532 -16.90 -14.05 -22.38
CA VAL A 532 -15.66 -14.21 -23.16
C VAL A 532 -15.78 -15.41 -24.09
N HIS A 533 -16.24 -16.57 -23.61
CA HIS A 533 -16.44 -17.77 -24.45
C HIS A 533 -17.48 -17.55 -25.54
N ALA A 534 -18.58 -16.85 -25.24
CA ALA A 534 -19.59 -16.52 -26.26
C ALA A 534 -19.04 -15.60 -27.36
N LEU A 535 -18.19 -14.64 -26.99
CA LEU A 535 -17.50 -13.77 -27.94
C LEU A 535 -16.48 -14.54 -28.79
N ALA A 536 -15.71 -15.45 -28.21
CA ALA A 536 -14.76 -16.31 -28.90
C ALA A 536 -15.49 -17.24 -29.90
N ALA A 537 -16.66 -17.79 -29.52
CA ALA A 537 -17.49 -18.66 -30.36
C ALA A 537 -18.05 -17.97 -31.62
N THR A 538 -18.00 -16.62 -31.71
CA THR A 538 -18.39 -15.89 -32.93
C THR A 538 -17.45 -16.13 -34.11
N GLY A 539 -16.24 -16.66 -33.88
CA GLY A 539 -15.18 -16.79 -34.87
C GLY A 539 -14.53 -15.47 -35.28
N ARG A 540 -14.95 -14.33 -34.70
CA ARG A 540 -14.31 -13.04 -34.90
C ARG A 540 -13.06 -12.90 -34.00
N PRO A 541 -12.05 -12.13 -34.38
CA PRO A 541 -10.89 -11.88 -33.54
C PRO A 541 -11.28 -11.29 -32.18
N VAL A 542 -10.77 -11.90 -31.12
CA VAL A 542 -10.99 -11.45 -29.73
C VAL A 542 -9.66 -11.24 -29.03
N VAL A 543 -9.55 -10.14 -28.31
CA VAL A 543 -8.46 -9.84 -27.35
C VAL A 543 -9.06 -9.79 -25.95
N VAL A 544 -8.62 -10.66 -25.05
CA VAL A 544 -8.97 -10.58 -23.64
C VAL A 544 -7.94 -9.74 -22.88
N VAL A 545 -8.40 -8.84 -22.03
CA VAL A 545 -7.55 -8.06 -21.15
C VAL A 545 -8.03 -8.19 -19.71
N ALA A 546 -7.25 -8.86 -18.87
CA ALA A 546 -7.45 -8.87 -17.43
C ALA A 546 -6.98 -7.51 -16.86
N VAL A 547 -7.93 -6.66 -16.45
CA VAL A 547 -7.60 -5.29 -16.03
C VAL A 547 -7.21 -5.19 -14.57
N ARG A 548 -7.27 -6.27 -13.80
CA ARG A 548 -6.87 -6.32 -12.40
C ARG A 548 -5.99 -7.54 -12.14
N ASP A 549 -6.55 -8.63 -11.65
CA ASP A 549 -5.80 -9.83 -11.28
C ASP A 549 -5.42 -10.65 -12.52
N ALA A 550 -4.18 -11.14 -12.59
CA ALA A 550 -3.70 -11.89 -13.74
C ALA A 550 -4.38 -13.27 -13.90
N TYR A 551 -5.03 -13.77 -12.85
CA TYR A 551 -5.57 -15.13 -12.83
C TYR A 551 -6.70 -15.35 -13.84
N ASP A 552 -7.38 -14.28 -14.28
CA ASP A 552 -8.42 -14.35 -15.31
C ASP A 552 -7.94 -15.04 -16.59
N VAL A 553 -6.68 -14.77 -17.02
CA VAL A 553 -6.15 -15.32 -18.29
C VAL A 553 -6.01 -16.85 -18.28
N GLY A 554 -6.03 -17.47 -17.09
CA GLY A 554 -6.03 -18.93 -16.98
C GLY A 554 -7.30 -19.60 -17.50
N HIS A 555 -8.41 -18.86 -17.60
CA HIS A 555 -9.74 -19.38 -17.91
C HIS A 555 -10.14 -19.26 -19.39
N PHE A 556 -9.27 -18.73 -20.27
CA PHE A 556 -9.64 -18.37 -21.65
C PHE A 556 -8.75 -19.04 -22.70
N ASP A 557 -8.70 -20.39 -22.69
CA ASP A 557 -7.89 -21.17 -23.64
C ASP A 557 -8.31 -21.01 -25.10
N ASP A 558 -9.57 -20.75 -25.32
CA ASP A 558 -10.19 -20.50 -26.61
C ASP A 558 -9.85 -19.10 -27.19
N VAL A 559 -9.24 -18.21 -26.40
CA VAL A 559 -8.82 -16.88 -26.85
C VAL A 559 -7.30 -16.84 -27.06
N PRO A 560 -6.81 -16.75 -28.30
CA PRO A 560 -5.38 -16.84 -28.62
C PRO A 560 -4.61 -15.52 -28.38
N THR A 561 -5.26 -14.45 -27.90
CA THR A 561 -4.63 -13.15 -27.63
C THR A 561 -5.08 -12.59 -26.30
N GLN A 562 -4.14 -12.51 -25.34
CA GLN A 562 -4.44 -12.19 -23.95
C GLN A 562 -3.39 -11.26 -23.36
N LEU A 563 -3.84 -10.21 -22.63
CA LEU A 563 -2.99 -9.25 -21.93
C LEU A 563 -3.46 -9.06 -20.49
N VAL A 564 -2.57 -8.46 -19.67
CA VAL A 564 -2.86 -8.07 -18.29
C VAL A 564 -2.33 -6.64 -18.06
N THR A 565 -3.11 -5.80 -17.37
CA THR A 565 -2.70 -4.44 -17.01
C THR A 565 -2.48 -4.23 -15.51
N PHE A 566 -2.95 -5.14 -14.65
CA PHE A 566 -2.92 -5.09 -13.18
C PHE A 566 -3.55 -3.83 -12.58
N GLY A 567 -4.26 -3.06 -13.37
CA GLY A 567 -4.96 -1.85 -13.01
C GLY A 567 -5.83 -1.37 -14.17
N TYR A 568 -6.92 -0.68 -13.86
CA TYR A 568 -7.93 -0.23 -14.81
C TYR A 568 -8.07 1.30 -14.89
N LEU A 569 -7.19 2.04 -14.19
CA LEU A 569 -7.21 3.50 -14.21
C LEU A 569 -6.76 4.06 -15.57
N LYS A 570 -6.97 5.35 -15.76
CA LYS A 570 -6.67 6.07 -17.00
C LYS A 570 -5.29 5.73 -17.56
N ALA A 571 -4.25 5.82 -16.75
CA ALA A 571 -2.88 5.55 -17.19
C ALA A 571 -2.70 4.11 -17.72
N SER A 572 -3.36 3.11 -17.08
CA SER A 572 -3.31 1.72 -17.52
C SER A 572 -4.02 1.52 -18.85
N MET A 573 -5.19 2.14 -19.07
CA MET A 573 -5.92 2.04 -20.34
C MET A 573 -5.19 2.78 -21.48
N GLU A 574 -4.55 3.91 -21.20
CA GLU A 574 -3.72 4.61 -22.16
C GLU A 574 -2.46 3.81 -22.55
N ALA A 575 -1.80 3.17 -21.57
CA ALA A 575 -0.65 2.29 -21.82
C ALA A 575 -1.07 1.06 -22.63
N LEU A 576 -2.21 0.43 -22.27
CA LEU A 576 -2.79 -0.66 -23.01
C LEU A 576 -3.04 -0.25 -24.48
N THR A 577 -3.64 0.91 -24.70
CA THR A 577 -3.87 1.45 -26.05
C THR A 577 -2.57 1.51 -26.85
N ARG A 578 -1.50 2.09 -26.27
CA ARG A 578 -0.20 2.21 -26.95
C ARG A 578 0.43 0.85 -27.29
N VAL A 579 0.26 -0.13 -26.42
CA VAL A 579 0.73 -1.51 -26.68
C VAL A 579 -0.09 -2.16 -27.78
N LEU A 580 -1.42 -2.05 -27.74
CA LEU A 580 -2.31 -2.62 -28.74
C LEU A 580 -1.98 -2.13 -30.15
N VAL A 581 -1.73 -0.84 -30.34
CA VAL A 581 -1.45 -0.25 -31.66
C VAL A 581 0.03 -0.23 -32.03
N GLY A 582 0.91 -0.80 -31.20
CA GLY A 582 2.34 -0.91 -31.49
C GLY A 582 3.12 0.40 -31.37
N GLU A 583 2.66 1.36 -30.59
CA GLU A 583 3.48 2.53 -30.20
C GLU A 583 4.54 2.16 -29.17
N VAL A 584 4.23 1.19 -28.31
CA VAL A 584 5.12 0.65 -27.27
C VAL A 584 5.09 -0.87 -27.32
N ALA A 585 6.23 -1.53 -27.21
CA ALA A 585 6.31 -2.97 -27.04
C ALA A 585 5.97 -3.35 -25.59
N PRO A 586 5.17 -4.43 -25.36
CA PRO A 586 4.92 -4.91 -24.00
C PRO A 586 6.23 -5.40 -23.37
N ARG A 587 6.44 -5.01 -22.12
CA ARG A 587 7.66 -5.37 -21.35
C ARG A 587 7.34 -6.05 -20.04
N GLY A 588 6.10 -5.96 -19.60
CA GLY A 588 5.64 -6.56 -18.36
C GLY A 588 5.86 -8.07 -18.34
N LYS A 589 6.09 -8.60 -17.14
CA LYS A 589 6.23 -10.02 -16.85
C LYS A 589 5.29 -10.36 -15.71
N LEU A 590 4.60 -11.50 -15.76
CA LEU A 590 3.72 -11.93 -14.68
C LEU A 590 4.47 -11.91 -13.35
N PRO A 591 4.02 -11.14 -12.36
CA PRO A 591 4.63 -11.11 -11.03
C PRO A 591 4.06 -12.21 -10.12
N VAL A 592 3.14 -13.02 -10.63
CA VAL A 592 2.55 -14.19 -10.00
C VAL A 592 2.49 -15.35 -11.01
N SER A 593 2.48 -16.59 -10.54
CA SER A 593 2.10 -17.73 -11.38
C SER A 593 0.59 -17.78 -11.52
N VAL A 594 0.11 -18.12 -12.71
CA VAL A 594 -1.32 -18.36 -12.98
C VAL A 594 -1.56 -19.86 -12.98
N PRO A 595 -2.37 -20.39 -12.05
CA PRO A 595 -2.69 -21.81 -12.00
C PRO A 595 -3.56 -22.23 -13.17
N ASP A 596 -3.56 -23.52 -13.47
CA ASP A 596 -4.53 -24.12 -14.39
C ASP A 596 -5.88 -24.28 -13.66
N PRO A 597 -6.98 -23.72 -14.18
CA PRO A 597 -8.28 -23.86 -13.51
C PRO A 597 -8.79 -25.30 -13.38
N ALA A 598 -8.36 -26.21 -14.28
CA ALA A 598 -8.74 -27.62 -14.22
C ALA A 598 -7.94 -28.40 -13.18
N ASP A 599 -6.70 -27.97 -12.90
CA ASP A 599 -5.81 -28.54 -11.88
C ASP A 599 -4.98 -27.41 -11.25
N PRO A 600 -5.43 -26.79 -10.16
CA PRO A 600 -4.74 -25.67 -9.52
C PRO A 600 -3.32 -25.98 -9.00
N ALA A 601 -2.94 -27.28 -8.90
CA ALA A 601 -1.57 -27.67 -8.59
C ALA A 601 -0.63 -27.50 -9.81
N THR A 602 -1.18 -27.43 -11.02
CA THR A 602 -0.44 -27.20 -12.26
C THR A 602 -0.39 -25.71 -12.58
N VAL A 603 0.77 -25.24 -13.02
CA VAL A 603 0.98 -23.85 -13.42
C VAL A 603 0.76 -23.70 -14.92
N ARG A 604 -0.22 -22.91 -15.33
CA ARG A 604 -0.51 -22.60 -16.74
C ARG A 604 0.46 -21.56 -17.29
N TYR A 605 0.63 -20.46 -16.59
CA TYR A 605 1.61 -19.42 -16.93
C TYR A 605 2.53 -19.17 -15.72
N PRO A 606 3.83 -19.45 -15.85
CA PRO A 606 4.76 -19.32 -14.72
C PRO A 606 5.06 -17.86 -14.38
N TYR A 607 5.44 -17.61 -13.15
CA TYR A 607 6.09 -16.37 -12.72
C TYR A 607 7.18 -15.95 -13.71
N GLY A 608 7.17 -14.70 -14.12
CA GLY A 608 8.12 -14.18 -15.10
C GLY A 608 7.73 -14.37 -16.56
N HIS A 609 6.62 -15.07 -16.83
CA HIS A 609 6.10 -15.19 -18.19
C HIS A 609 5.63 -13.83 -18.74
N GLY A 610 5.81 -13.62 -20.03
CA GLY A 610 5.34 -12.44 -20.75
C GLY A 610 6.05 -12.33 -22.10
N LEU A 611 5.29 -11.97 -23.11
CA LEU A 611 5.77 -11.80 -24.48
C LEU A 611 6.25 -10.38 -24.72
N THR A 612 7.04 -10.22 -25.76
CA THR A 612 7.39 -8.93 -26.35
C THR A 612 7.48 -9.07 -27.87
N TRP A 613 7.34 -7.98 -28.59
CA TRP A 613 7.50 -7.98 -30.05
C TRP A 613 8.27 -6.75 -30.52
N ARG A 614 8.80 -6.82 -31.74
CA ARG A 614 9.41 -5.67 -32.39
C ARG A 614 8.31 -4.70 -32.82
N LEU A 615 8.55 -3.42 -32.60
CA LEU A 615 7.66 -2.39 -33.09
C LEU A 615 7.74 -2.30 -34.61
N PRO A 616 6.63 -2.01 -35.32
CA PRO A 616 6.66 -1.65 -36.72
C PRO A 616 7.59 -0.44 -36.94
N ARG A 617 8.41 -0.50 -37.98
CA ARG A 617 9.27 0.63 -38.37
C ARG A 617 8.48 1.76 -38.99
#